data_7c7ee86acee02852b3417442ce9e7e1c
#
_entry.id   7c7ee86acee02852b3417442ce9e7e1c
#
_cell.length_a   1.000
_cell.length_b   1.000
_cell.length_c   1.000
_cell.angle_alpha   90.00
_cell.angle_beta   90.00
_cell.angle_gamma   90.00
#
_symmetry.space_group_name_H-M   'P 1'
#
loop_
_entity.id
_entity.type
_entity.pdbx_description
1 polymer ?
#
loop_
_entity_poly.entity_id
_entity_poly.type
_entity_poly.pdbx_seq_one_letter_code
_entity_poly.pdbx_strand_id
1 'polypeptide(L)' 'MTDLGLYLAKKSISKAAVSSRTGISRSRLSELTLNPTTHLRARELYLIALAIDIDPCEVLKEIYSDVKLED' A
#
# COMPACT_ATOMS: atom_id res chain seq x y z
N MET A 1 9.86 8.05 -0.27
CA MET A 1 8.51 7.50 -0.08
C MET A 1 8.19 6.56 -1.23
N THR A 2 7.61 5.41 -0.96
CA THR A 2 7.24 4.44 -1.98
C THR A 2 5.98 4.88 -2.73
N ASP A 3 5.65 4.21 -3.84
CA ASP A 3 4.41 4.47 -4.57
C ASP A 3 3.18 4.25 -3.68
N LEU A 4 3.22 3.21 -2.84
CA LEU A 4 2.17 2.98 -1.86
C LEU A 4 2.07 4.13 -0.88
N GLY A 5 3.21 4.63 -0.40
CA GLY A 5 3.24 5.77 0.52
C GLY A 5 2.63 7.01 -0.10
N LEU A 6 2.97 7.29 -1.35
CA LEU A 6 2.40 8.43 -2.08
C LEU A 6 0.89 8.27 -2.27
N TYR A 7 0.46 7.07 -2.61
CA TYR A 7 -0.96 6.77 -2.81
C TYR A 7 -1.77 7.05 -1.54
N LEU A 8 -1.30 6.52 -0.40
CA LEU A 8 -1.98 6.72 0.88
C LEU A 8 -1.96 8.20 1.30
N ALA A 9 -0.84 8.89 1.07
CA ALA A 9 -0.71 10.31 1.40
C ALA A 9 -1.69 11.17 0.59
N LYS A 10 -1.83 10.89 -0.71
CA LYS A 10 -2.77 11.60 -1.57
C LYS A 10 -4.21 11.47 -1.09
N LYS A 11 -4.54 10.35 -0.48
CA LYS A 11 -5.90 10.09 0.04
C LYS A 11 -6.06 10.48 1.51
N SER A 12 -5.02 11.07 2.10
CA SER A 12 -5.03 11.49 3.51
C SER A 12 -5.34 10.35 4.47
N ILE A 13 -4.83 9.17 4.18
CA ILE A 13 -5.11 7.96 4.96
C ILE A 13 -4.10 7.83 6.10
N SER A 14 -4.60 7.57 7.31
CA SER A 14 -3.79 7.39 8.51
C SER A 14 -3.22 5.97 8.58
N LYS A 15 -1.89 5.87 8.80
CA LYS A 15 -1.24 4.57 9.04
C LYS A 15 -1.80 3.88 10.28
N ALA A 16 -2.14 4.66 11.31
CA ALA A 16 -2.71 4.12 12.54
C ALA A 16 -4.03 3.42 12.27
N ALA A 17 -4.90 4.04 11.47
CA ALA A 17 -6.18 3.45 11.11
C ALA A 17 -6.00 2.19 10.28
N VAL A 18 -5.09 2.20 9.32
CA VAL A 18 -4.80 1.03 8.48
C VAL A 18 -4.25 -0.11 9.35
N SER A 19 -3.31 0.19 10.25
CA SER A 19 -2.75 -0.80 11.16
C SER A 19 -3.84 -1.45 12.01
N SER A 20 -4.70 -0.64 12.58
CA SER A 20 -5.81 -1.10 13.44
C SER A 20 -6.74 -2.06 12.69
N ARG A 21 -7.09 -1.73 11.45
CA ARG A 21 -8.06 -2.51 10.68
C ARG A 21 -7.46 -3.75 10.02
N THR A 22 -6.17 -3.73 9.68
CA THR A 22 -5.53 -4.83 8.96
C THR A 22 -4.78 -5.81 9.84
N GLY A 23 -4.37 -5.37 11.04
CA GLY A 23 -3.46 -6.15 11.87
C GLY A 23 -1.99 -6.04 11.44
N ILE A 24 -1.69 -5.29 10.39
CA ILE A 24 -0.31 -5.03 9.99
C ILE A 24 0.27 -4.00 10.96
N SER A 25 1.46 -4.28 11.51
CA SER A 25 2.08 -3.37 12.48
C SER A 25 2.41 -2.02 11.86
N ARG A 26 2.46 -0.98 12.69
CA ARG A 26 2.85 0.35 12.24
C ARG A 26 4.27 0.36 11.69
N SER A 27 5.17 -0.42 12.32
CA SER A 27 6.56 -0.55 11.83
C SER A 27 6.59 -1.10 10.42
N ARG A 28 5.81 -2.16 10.16
CA ARG A 28 5.71 -2.77 8.84
C ARG A 28 5.13 -1.78 7.83
N LEU A 29 4.07 -1.07 8.20
CA LEU A 29 3.46 -0.05 7.33
C LEU A 29 4.44 1.08 7.02
N SER A 30 5.24 1.50 8.02
CA SER A 30 6.26 2.52 7.79
C SER A 30 7.29 2.04 6.78
N GLU A 31 7.74 0.78 6.88
CA GLU A 31 8.65 0.21 5.89
C GLU A 31 8.02 0.17 4.51
N LEU A 32 6.77 -0.28 4.40
CA LEU A 32 6.07 -0.40 3.12
C LEU A 32 5.85 0.96 2.45
N THR A 33 5.71 2.02 3.21
CA THR A 33 5.42 3.35 2.69
C THR A 33 6.64 4.22 2.50
N LEU A 34 7.74 3.95 3.20
CA LEU A 34 8.92 4.81 3.20
C LEU A 34 10.15 4.17 2.56
N ASN A 35 10.30 2.85 2.67
CA ASN A 35 11.50 2.16 2.22
C ASN A 35 11.29 1.48 0.86
N PRO A 36 11.91 2.00 -0.22
CA PRO A 36 11.71 1.44 -1.57
C PRO A 36 12.21 0.01 -1.76
N THR A 37 13.05 -0.49 -0.85
CA THR A 37 13.55 -1.86 -0.95
C THR A 37 12.66 -2.87 -0.22
N THR A 38 11.65 -2.41 0.51
CA THR A 38 10.71 -3.29 1.19
C THR A 38 9.70 -3.84 0.19
N HIS A 39 9.55 -5.17 0.18
CA HIS A 39 8.61 -5.81 -0.74
C HIS A 39 7.19 -5.83 -0.16
N LEU A 40 6.26 -5.27 -0.91
CA LEU A 40 4.84 -5.33 -0.56
C LEU A 40 4.29 -6.70 -0.96
N ARG A 41 3.78 -7.45 0.01
CA ARG A 41 3.18 -8.76 -0.25
C ARG A 41 1.75 -8.58 -0.77
N ALA A 42 1.32 -9.50 -1.63
CA ALA A 42 -0.03 -9.44 -2.19
C ALA A 42 -1.11 -9.42 -1.11
N ARG A 43 -0.93 -10.20 -0.06
CA ARG A 43 -1.87 -10.23 1.06
C ARG A 43 -1.96 -8.89 1.77
N GLU A 44 -0.82 -8.22 1.92
CA GLU A 44 -0.76 -6.90 2.56
C GLU A 44 -1.51 -5.87 1.72
N LEU A 45 -1.29 -5.88 0.41
CA LEU A 45 -1.98 -4.97 -0.50
C LEU A 45 -3.49 -5.17 -0.43
N TYR A 46 -3.92 -6.42 -0.43
CA TYR A 46 -5.33 -6.76 -0.36
C TYR A 46 -5.96 -6.23 0.93
N LEU A 47 -5.31 -6.47 2.07
CA LEU A 47 -5.81 -6.00 3.37
C LEU A 47 -5.86 -4.48 3.44
N ILE A 48 -4.82 -3.81 2.94
CA ILE A 48 -4.79 -2.35 2.91
C ILE A 48 -5.95 -1.80 2.08
N ALA A 49 -6.18 -2.39 0.90
CA ALA A 49 -7.27 -1.97 0.03
C ALA A 49 -8.63 -2.11 0.72
N LEU A 50 -8.84 -3.24 1.40
CA LEU A 50 -10.07 -3.44 2.18
C LEU A 50 -10.22 -2.39 3.28
N ALA A 51 -9.11 -2.08 3.96
CA ALA A 51 -9.12 -1.11 5.07
C ALA A 51 -9.50 0.30 4.62
N ILE A 52 -9.18 0.65 3.39
CA ILE A 52 -9.47 1.99 2.85
C ILE A 52 -10.69 2.01 1.94
N ASP A 53 -11.42 0.90 1.89
CA ASP A 53 -12.66 0.76 1.10
C ASP A 53 -12.47 1.03 -0.39
N ILE A 54 -11.37 0.56 -0.96
CA ILE A 54 -11.08 0.67 -2.39
C ILE A 54 -10.85 -0.73 -2.95
N ASP A 55 -11.32 -0.97 -4.17
CA ASP A 55 -11.10 -2.25 -4.85
C ASP A 55 -9.61 -2.56 -4.91
N PRO A 56 -9.17 -3.74 -4.43
CA PRO A 56 -7.75 -4.12 -4.50
C PRO A 56 -7.14 -4.03 -5.89
N CYS A 57 -7.91 -4.34 -6.93
CA CYS A 57 -7.43 -4.21 -8.31
C CYS A 57 -7.13 -2.76 -8.67
N GLU A 58 -7.92 -1.83 -8.15
CA GLU A 58 -7.72 -0.41 -8.38
C GLU A 58 -6.42 0.08 -7.73
N VAL A 59 -6.19 -0.34 -6.49
CA VAL A 59 -4.95 -0.01 -5.76
C VAL A 59 -3.75 -0.60 -6.49
N LEU A 60 -3.85 -1.86 -6.89
CA LEU A 60 -2.79 -2.57 -7.60
C LEU A 60 -2.40 -1.84 -8.89
N LYS A 61 -3.38 -1.47 -9.70
CA LYS A 61 -3.14 -0.77 -10.97
C LYS A 61 -2.50 0.58 -10.75
N GLU A 62 -2.92 1.30 -9.72
CA GLU A 62 -2.40 2.64 -9.44
C GLU A 62 -0.94 2.60 -9.01
N ILE A 63 -0.59 1.76 -8.04
CA ILE A 63 0.78 1.75 -7.51
C ILE A 63 1.79 1.09 -8.45
N TYR A 64 1.33 0.27 -9.38
CA TYR A 64 2.21 -0.41 -10.35
C TYR A 64 1.97 0.08 -11.78
N SER A 65 1.41 1.28 -11.95
CA SER A 65 1.06 1.81 -13.26
C SER A 65 2.24 1.96 -14.21
N ASP A 66 3.45 2.11 -13.69
CA ASP A 66 4.67 2.26 -14.47
C ASP A 66 5.36 0.92 -14.77
N VAL A 67 4.88 -0.17 -14.23
CA VAL A 67 5.48 -1.50 -14.45
C VAL A 67 5.06 -2.03 -15.81
N LYS A 68 6.04 -2.47 -16.61
CA LYS A 68 5.83 -2.97 -17.96
C LYS A 68 6.53 -4.30 -18.15
N LEU A 69 6.05 -5.08 -19.10
CA LEU A 69 6.75 -6.29 -19.53
C LEU A 69 8.03 -5.90 -20.28
N GLU A 70 9.03 -6.76 -20.25
CA GLU A 70 10.32 -6.49 -20.87
C GLU A 70 10.39 -6.81 -22.36
N ASP A 71 9.47 -7.58 -22.91
CA ASP A 71 9.46 -8.04 -24.30
C ASP A 71 9.25 -6.94 -25.37
#